data_22620e5d4f60ee7d55a1a6a3a21bd3ba
#
_entry.id   22620e5d4f60ee7d55a1a6a3a21bd3ba
#
_cell.length_a   1.000
_cell.length_b   1.000
_cell.length_c   1.000
_cell.angle_alpha   90.00
_cell.angle_beta   90.00
_cell.angle_gamma   90.00
#
_symmetry.space_group_name_H-M   'P 1'
#
loop_
_entity.id
_entity.type
_entity.pdbx_description
1 polymer ?
#
loop_
_entity_poly.entity_id
_entity_poly.type
_entity_poly.pdbx_seq_one_letter_code
_entity_poly.pdbx_strand_id
1 'polypeptide(L)'
;MFRRKRTYNWTMVDIHNHMLFGVDDGAKTLEMSLQMLKMAFESGTQKVVLTPHYSPRRGKAPYKLILRNYEILKERVAQEIPGLSLYLGREVYYLSNVFEDIDKVEDSDVDMTDYEWGTMNDVKNDFREKDLKAIRMCGTKNMIIEFSAMTDIDTIRRGISDCFMSGFQPIVAHVERYVCIVKDPLLIADLREMGAYIQINADSIMGVNGPQVKKCVKKLLSEEFVDFVASDAHNLTSRKPILSEARDYVSKKYGEIYAQNIFRNNAIKLLVLEK
;
A
#
# COMPACT_ATOMS: atom_id res chain seq x y z
N MET A 1 -24.19 18.01 -20.55
CA MET A 1 -25.00 17.20 -19.63
C MET A 1 -24.15 16.94 -18.40
N PHE A 2 -24.31 17.71 -17.31
CA PHE A 2 -23.55 17.53 -16.08
C PHE A 2 -23.94 16.20 -15.44
N ARG A 3 -23.02 15.20 -15.45
CA ARG A 3 -23.21 13.98 -14.66
C ARG A 3 -23.25 14.39 -13.18
N ARG A 4 -24.39 14.23 -12.50
CA ARG A 4 -24.45 14.34 -11.05
C ARG A 4 -23.40 13.39 -10.46
N LYS A 5 -22.41 13.93 -9.71
CA LYS A 5 -21.50 13.12 -8.93
C LYS A 5 -22.34 12.30 -7.94
N ARG A 6 -22.15 10.99 -7.95
CA ARG A 6 -22.78 10.09 -6.97
C ARG A 6 -22.25 10.45 -5.60
N THR A 7 -23.11 10.75 -4.65
CA THR A 7 -22.71 10.97 -3.26
C THR A 7 -22.75 9.63 -2.54
N TYR A 8 -21.64 9.27 -1.90
CA TYR A 8 -21.53 8.10 -1.04
C TYR A 8 -21.59 8.55 0.41
N ASN A 9 -22.22 7.74 1.28
CA ASN A 9 -22.24 7.94 2.73
C ASN A 9 -21.06 7.25 3.43
N TRP A 10 -20.06 6.83 2.67
CA TRP A 10 -18.84 6.20 3.16
C TRP A 10 -17.60 6.73 2.43
N THR A 11 -16.49 6.65 3.12
CA THR A 11 -15.18 7.13 2.66
C THR A 11 -14.25 5.97 2.37
N MET A 12 -13.20 6.21 1.59
CA MET A 12 -12.26 5.19 1.18
C MET A 12 -11.05 5.09 2.13
N VAL A 13 -10.40 3.94 2.09
CA VAL A 13 -9.11 3.65 2.73
C VAL A 13 -8.11 3.33 1.63
N ASP A 14 -6.97 4.01 1.61
CA ASP A 14 -5.85 3.69 0.73
C ASP A 14 -4.78 2.94 1.51
N ILE A 15 -4.60 1.67 1.20
CA ILE A 15 -3.70 0.79 1.96
C ILE A 15 -2.31 0.64 1.34
N HIS A 16 -2.08 1.21 0.14
CA HIS A 16 -0.82 1.04 -0.58
C HIS A 16 -0.50 2.31 -1.37
N ASN A 17 0.54 3.01 -0.95
CA ASN A 17 1.03 4.24 -1.59
C ASN A 17 2.43 4.63 -1.08
N HIS A 18 3.10 5.51 -1.84
CA HIS A 18 4.43 6.03 -1.55
C HIS A 18 4.39 7.54 -1.26
N MET A 19 3.44 7.93 -0.42
CA MET A 19 3.22 9.33 -0.06
C MET A 19 4.06 9.80 1.14
N LEU A 20 4.86 8.93 1.78
CA LEU A 20 5.81 9.33 2.81
C LEU A 20 7.07 9.92 2.16
N PHE A 21 7.42 11.15 2.54
CA PHE A 21 8.52 11.88 1.89
C PHE A 21 9.91 11.32 2.21
N GLY A 22 10.81 11.37 1.21
CA GLY A 22 12.24 11.20 1.36
C GLY A 22 12.71 9.80 1.76
N VAL A 23 11.90 8.75 1.53
CA VAL A 23 12.21 7.38 1.96
C VAL A 23 12.30 6.36 0.81
N ASP A 24 11.71 6.69 -0.35
CA ASP A 24 11.72 5.81 -1.53
C ASP A 24 11.57 6.62 -2.84
N ASP A 25 11.06 5.98 -3.91
CA ASP A 25 10.82 6.61 -5.21
C ASP A 25 9.50 7.41 -5.30
N GLY A 26 8.72 7.48 -4.21
CA GLY A 26 7.51 8.28 -4.09
C GLY A 26 7.76 9.77 -3.80
N ALA A 27 7.04 10.34 -2.83
CA ALA A 27 7.13 11.75 -2.45
C ALA A 27 8.56 12.15 -2.04
N LYS A 28 9.09 13.24 -2.60
CA LYS A 28 10.46 13.67 -2.34
C LYS A 28 10.56 14.65 -1.17
N THR A 29 9.53 15.46 -0.97
CA THR A 29 9.50 16.49 0.08
C THR A 29 8.22 16.41 0.91
N LEU A 30 8.25 16.98 2.09
CA LEU A 30 7.09 17.07 2.98
C LEU A 30 5.92 17.77 2.29
N GLU A 31 6.18 18.84 1.54
CA GLU A 31 5.17 19.59 0.79
C GLU A 31 4.51 18.74 -0.27
N MET A 32 5.29 17.90 -0.98
CA MET A 32 4.74 16.94 -1.95
C MET A 32 3.85 15.90 -1.28
N SER A 33 4.26 15.36 -0.12
CA SER A 33 3.44 14.46 0.68
C SER A 33 2.10 15.09 1.06
N LEU A 34 2.13 16.32 1.58
CA LEU A 34 0.93 17.05 1.97
C LEU A 34 0.00 17.30 0.77
N GLN A 35 0.55 17.68 -0.38
CA GLN A 35 -0.24 17.88 -1.60
C GLN A 35 -0.88 16.57 -2.09
N MET A 36 -0.14 15.44 -2.05
CA MET A 36 -0.67 14.12 -2.40
C MET A 36 -1.78 13.71 -1.43
N LEU A 37 -1.57 13.85 -0.12
CA LEU A 37 -2.56 13.50 0.90
C LEU A 37 -3.81 14.39 0.81
N LYS A 38 -3.65 15.67 0.52
CA LYS A 38 -4.78 16.59 0.27
C LYS A 38 -5.58 16.16 -0.96
N MET A 39 -4.92 15.80 -2.05
CA MET A 39 -5.58 15.27 -3.25
C MET A 39 -6.35 13.97 -2.95
N ALA A 40 -5.78 13.04 -2.16
CA ALA A 40 -6.44 11.82 -1.71
C ALA A 40 -7.70 12.15 -0.90
N PHE A 41 -7.58 13.05 0.08
CA PHE A 41 -8.68 13.47 0.96
C PHE A 41 -9.82 14.14 0.18
N GLU A 42 -9.51 15.07 -0.71
CA GLU A 42 -10.48 15.74 -1.57
C GLU A 42 -11.19 14.77 -2.53
N SER A 43 -10.55 13.64 -2.87
CA SER A 43 -11.15 12.57 -3.66
C SER A 43 -12.03 11.60 -2.83
N GLY A 44 -12.07 11.76 -1.49
CA GLY A 44 -12.91 10.98 -0.58
C GLY A 44 -12.18 9.87 0.19
N THR A 45 -10.86 9.86 0.20
CA THR A 45 -10.04 8.96 1.04
C THR A 45 -9.83 9.61 2.40
N GLN A 46 -10.21 8.94 3.50
CA GLN A 46 -10.05 9.49 4.86
C GLN A 46 -9.04 8.71 5.72
N LYS A 47 -8.62 7.55 5.28
CA LYS A 47 -7.58 6.77 5.95
C LYS A 47 -6.53 6.35 4.94
N VAL A 48 -5.27 6.56 5.28
CA VAL A 48 -4.13 6.26 4.42
C VAL A 48 -3.12 5.45 5.21
N VAL A 49 -2.77 4.28 4.71
CA VAL A 49 -1.65 3.49 5.20
C VAL A 49 -0.46 3.76 4.29
N LEU A 50 0.51 4.51 4.79
CA LEU A 50 1.75 4.79 4.08
C LEU A 50 2.62 3.54 4.02
N THR A 51 3.04 3.12 2.83
CA THR A 51 3.74 1.85 2.60
C THR A 51 5.03 2.04 1.82
N PRO A 52 6.02 2.76 2.38
CA PRO A 52 7.29 2.93 1.69
C PRO A 52 7.95 1.58 1.41
N HIS A 53 8.70 1.51 0.31
CA HIS A 53 9.38 0.29 -0.09
C HIS A 53 10.34 -0.26 0.96
N TYR A 54 10.34 -1.58 1.09
CA TYR A 54 11.44 -2.38 1.60
C TYR A 54 12.00 -3.20 0.43
N SER A 55 12.87 -2.57 -0.35
CA SER A 55 13.37 -3.14 -1.62
C SER A 55 14.83 -2.78 -1.85
N PRO A 56 15.69 -3.74 -2.25
CA PRO A 56 17.09 -3.43 -2.57
C PRO A 56 17.26 -2.50 -3.78
N ARG A 57 16.21 -2.30 -4.59
CA ARG A 57 16.27 -1.50 -5.84
C ARG A 57 15.56 -0.16 -5.74
N ARG A 58 14.50 -0.03 -4.93
CA ARG A 58 13.61 1.13 -4.93
C ARG A 58 13.63 1.94 -3.64
N GLY A 59 14.27 1.42 -2.63
CA GLY A 59 14.40 2.08 -1.33
C GLY A 59 14.40 1.07 -0.19
N LYS A 60 15.42 1.14 0.62
CA LYS A 60 15.54 0.44 1.89
C LYS A 60 15.91 1.48 2.93
N ALA A 61 15.06 2.51 3.06
CA ALA A 61 15.29 3.55 4.05
C ALA A 61 15.34 2.93 5.45
N PRO A 62 16.27 3.39 6.31
CA PRO A 62 16.33 2.97 7.70
C PRO A 62 14.99 3.20 8.39
N TYR A 63 14.57 2.25 9.23
CA TYR A 63 13.26 2.34 9.88
C TYR A 63 13.12 3.58 10.77
N LYS A 64 14.21 4.00 11.42
CA LYS A 64 14.26 5.27 12.18
C LYS A 64 13.90 6.49 11.33
N LEU A 65 14.42 6.56 10.10
CA LEU A 65 14.08 7.66 9.17
C LEU A 65 12.60 7.61 8.78
N ILE A 66 12.06 6.42 8.53
CA ILE A 66 10.64 6.24 8.20
C ILE A 66 9.77 6.71 9.36
N LEU A 67 10.05 6.28 10.58
CA LEU A 67 9.30 6.70 11.77
C LEU A 67 9.37 8.22 11.98
N ARG A 68 10.57 8.81 11.89
CA ARG A 68 10.74 10.25 12.00
C ARG A 68 9.88 11.02 10.99
N ASN A 69 9.99 10.65 9.71
CA ASN A 69 9.26 11.33 8.64
C ASN A 69 7.74 11.09 8.77
N TYR A 70 7.34 9.92 9.25
CA TYR A 70 5.94 9.61 9.56
C TYR A 70 5.38 10.53 10.66
N GLU A 71 6.08 10.69 11.78
CA GLU A 71 5.61 11.56 12.87
C GLU A 71 5.53 13.03 12.43
N ILE A 72 6.54 13.54 11.72
CA ILE A 72 6.53 14.89 11.14
C ILE A 72 5.30 15.06 10.22
N LEU A 73 5.09 14.11 9.31
CA LEU A 73 3.96 14.17 8.37
C LEU A 73 2.62 14.10 9.08
N LYS A 74 2.51 13.25 10.10
CA LYS A 74 1.30 13.05 10.90
C LYS A 74 0.90 14.32 11.66
N GLU A 75 1.85 15.02 12.26
CA GLU A 75 1.61 16.30 12.92
C GLU A 75 1.10 17.37 11.94
N ARG A 76 1.73 17.47 10.78
CA ARG A 76 1.33 18.43 9.73
C ARG A 76 -0.06 18.10 9.18
N VAL A 77 -0.37 16.82 8.95
CA VAL A 77 -1.69 16.39 8.47
C VAL A 77 -2.77 16.69 9.49
N ALA A 78 -2.53 16.52 10.80
CA ALA A 78 -3.49 16.88 11.83
C ALA A 78 -3.86 18.36 11.81
N GLN A 79 -2.92 19.22 11.44
CA GLN A 79 -3.13 20.68 11.35
C GLN A 79 -3.76 21.11 10.01
N GLU A 80 -3.32 20.52 8.88
CA GLU A 80 -3.65 21.02 7.55
C GLU A 80 -4.77 20.25 6.84
N ILE A 81 -5.01 18.98 7.23
CA ILE A 81 -6.01 18.11 6.61
C ILE A 81 -6.84 17.42 7.71
N PRO A 82 -7.60 18.19 8.51
CA PRO A 82 -8.38 17.62 9.60
C PRO A 82 -9.40 16.60 9.07
N GLY A 83 -9.46 15.43 9.69
CA GLY A 83 -10.30 14.31 9.26
C GLY A 83 -9.61 13.26 8.40
N LEU A 84 -8.33 13.45 8.04
CA LEU A 84 -7.49 12.42 7.45
C LEU A 84 -6.69 11.70 8.53
N SER A 85 -6.78 10.38 8.59
CA SER A 85 -5.99 9.54 9.51
C SER A 85 -4.85 8.85 8.76
N LEU A 86 -3.65 8.90 9.33
CA LEU A 86 -2.47 8.22 8.79
C LEU A 86 -2.11 7.00 9.63
N TYR A 87 -1.68 5.96 8.93
CA TYR A 87 -1.15 4.71 9.47
C TYR A 87 0.13 4.36 8.73
N LEU A 88 0.92 3.47 9.29
CA LEU A 88 2.19 3.04 8.70
C LEU A 88 2.19 1.55 8.41
N GLY A 89 2.76 1.18 7.28
CA GLY A 89 3.07 -0.16 6.83
C GLY A 89 4.30 -0.14 5.95
N ARG A 90 4.57 -1.23 5.24
CA ARG A 90 5.61 -1.29 4.21
C ARG A 90 5.20 -2.19 3.06
N GLU A 91 5.68 -1.87 1.86
CA GLU A 91 5.66 -2.75 0.72
C GLU A 91 6.99 -3.50 0.64
N VAL A 92 6.94 -4.80 0.88
CA VAL A 92 8.12 -5.67 0.91
C VAL A 92 8.32 -6.33 -0.45
N TYR A 93 9.45 -6.05 -1.10
CA TYR A 93 9.84 -6.73 -2.32
C TYR A 93 10.38 -8.12 -1.99
N TYR A 94 9.71 -9.16 -2.49
CA TYR A 94 10.09 -10.53 -2.21
C TYR A 94 11.42 -10.91 -2.85
N LEU A 95 12.30 -11.41 -2.00
CA LEU A 95 13.51 -12.18 -2.33
C LEU A 95 13.49 -13.42 -1.44
N SER A 96 14.06 -14.54 -1.89
CA SER A 96 14.03 -15.81 -1.16
C SER A 96 14.66 -15.76 0.25
N ASN A 97 15.49 -14.76 0.50
CA ASN A 97 16.16 -14.52 1.80
C ASN A 97 15.60 -13.28 2.54
N VAL A 98 14.48 -12.68 2.06
CA VAL A 98 14.00 -11.39 2.60
C VAL A 98 13.70 -11.46 4.10
N PHE A 99 13.18 -12.57 4.59
CA PHE A 99 12.86 -12.75 6.00
C PHE A 99 14.10 -12.99 6.87
N GLU A 100 15.14 -13.64 6.32
CA GLU A 100 16.44 -13.77 6.97
C GLU A 100 17.18 -12.44 7.05
N ASP A 101 17.09 -11.61 6.01
CA ASP A 101 17.73 -10.30 5.95
C ASP A 101 17.06 -9.30 6.90
N ILE A 102 15.73 -9.38 7.07
CA ILE A 102 15.00 -8.56 8.03
C ILE A 102 15.45 -8.85 9.46
N ASP A 103 15.74 -10.12 9.79
CA ASP A 103 16.25 -10.50 11.11
C ASP A 103 17.71 -10.06 11.37
N LYS A 104 18.47 -9.75 10.30
CA LYS A 104 19.89 -9.39 10.38
C LYS A 104 20.17 -7.89 10.27
N VAL A 105 19.17 -7.06 10.05
CA VAL A 105 19.38 -5.60 10.01
C VAL A 105 19.70 -5.13 11.41
N GLU A 106 20.97 -5.28 11.79
CA GLU A 106 21.57 -4.46 12.82
C GLU A 106 21.50 -2.99 12.37
N ASP A 107 21.19 -2.10 13.30
CA ASP A 107 21.34 -0.65 13.14
C ASP A 107 22.81 -0.36 12.74
N SER A 108 23.15 -0.56 11.47
CA SER A 108 24.40 -0.04 10.95
C SER A 108 24.28 1.48 11.07
N ASP A 109 25.21 2.09 11.79
CA ASP A 109 25.34 3.50 12.05
C ASP A 109 25.11 4.31 10.77
N VAL A 110 23.87 4.68 10.50
CA VAL A 110 23.58 5.71 9.52
C VAL A 110 23.97 7.00 10.19
N ASP A 111 25.08 7.57 9.76
CA ASP A 111 25.48 8.90 10.18
C ASP A 111 24.39 9.89 9.82
N MET A 112 23.62 10.27 10.84
CA MET A 112 22.49 11.18 10.72
C MET A 112 22.93 12.66 10.69
N THR A 113 24.25 12.93 10.65
CA THR A 113 24.78 14.31 10.70
C THR A 113 24.56 15.10 9.41
N ASP A 114 24.28 14.46 8.27
CA ASP A 114 24.06 15.12 7.00
C ASP A 114 22.60 15.61 6.79
N TYR A 115 21.71 15.40 7.78
CA TYR A 115 20.34 15.89 7.71
C TYR A 115 20.15 17.09 8.64
N GLU A 116 19.82 18.26 8.10
CA GLU A 116 19.53 19.48 8.87
C GLU A 116 18.42 19.26 9.92
N TRP A 117 18.78 19.40 11.18
CA TRP A 117 17.97 19.09 12.34
C TRP A 117 17.12 20.27 12.81
N GLY A 118 15.79 20.10 12.78
CA GLY A 118 14.94 20.78 13.74
C GLY A 118 14.93 19.96 15.04
N THR A 119 15.18 20.62 16.16
CA THR A 119 15.35 20.06 17.51
C THR A 119 14.30 19.01 17.88
N MET A 120 14.73 17.76 18.09
CA MET A 120 13.97 16.75 18.80
C MET A 120 14.79 16.27 20.01
N ASN A 121 14.44 16.77 21.17
CA ASN A 121 14.73 16.13 22.44
C ASN A 121 13.63 15.10 22.71
N ASP A 122 14.03 13.89 23.14
CA ASP A 122 13.20 12.80 23.67
C ASP A 122 12.46 11.87 22.69
N VAL A 123 13.22 11.14 21.87
CA VAL A 123 12.82 9.77 21.55
C VAL A 123 13.73 8.83 22.32
N LYS A 124 13.25 8.32 23.46
CA LYS A 124 13.97 7.37 24.30
C LYS A 124 14.29 6.11 23.50
N ASN A 125 15.56 5.72 23.54
CA ASN A 125 16.17 4.50 23.03
C ASN A 125 15.48 3.24 23.60
N ASP A 126 14.47 2.72 22.93
CA ASP A 126 13.93 1.39 23.24
C ASP A 126 13.54 0.60 21.97
N PHE A 127 14.36 0.70 20.92
CA PHE A 127 14.15 -0.02 19.66
C PHE A 127 15.13 -1.18 19.50
N ARG A 128 15.17 -2.08 20.49
CA ARG A 128 15.88 -3.36 20.42
C ARG A 128 14.96 -4.55 20.10
N GLU A 129 13.76 -4.33 19.58
CA GLU A 129 12.95 -5.43 19.08
C GLU A 129 13.19 -5.62 17.58
N LYS A 130 13.62 -6.82 17.22
CA LYS A 130 13.89 -7.32 15.87
C LYS A 130 12.86 -6.79 14.86
N ASP A 131 13.32 -6.24 13.76
CA ASP A 131 12.58 -5.38 12.82
C ASP A 131 11.42 -6.03 12.03
N LEU A 132 11.01 -7.23 12.40
CA LEU A 132 9.74 -7.83 11.91
C LEU A 132 8.53 -6.91 12.16
N LYS A 133 8.59 -6.02 13.16
CA LYS A 133 7.57 -4.99 13.37
C LYS A 133 7.58 -3.93 12.27
N ALA A 134 8.74 -3.64 11.69
CA ALA A 134 8.94 -2.61 10.69
C ALA A 134 8.23 -2.87 9.36
N ILE A 135 7.90 -4.12 9.06
CA ILE A 135 7.24 -4.53 7.82
C ILE A 135 5.74 -4.78 7.97
N ARG A 136 5.23 -4.71 9.21
CA ARG A 136 3.81 -4.96 9.50
C ARG A 136 2.93 -3.80 9.05
N MET A 137 1.76 -4.13 8.53
CA MET A 137 0.73 -3.15 8.24
C MET A 137 0.00 -2.77 9.54
N CYS A 138 0.08 -1.50 9.95
CA CYS A 138 -0.62 -0.96 11.11
C CYS A 138 -0.39 -1.76 12.42
N GLY A 139 0.80 -2.34 12.60
CA GLY A 139 1.14 -3.17 13.75
C GLY A 139 0.47 -4.55 13.79
N THR A 140 -0.33 -4.90 12.78
CA THR A 140 -0.99 -6.22 12.67
C THR A 140 -0.02 -7.27 12.12
N LYS A 141 -0.47 -8.51 11.96
CA LYS A 141 0.30 -9.56 11.25
C LYS A 141 0.25 -9.42 9.71
N ASN A 142 -0.55 -8.51 9.18
CA ASN A 142 -0.66 -8.34 7.73
C ASN A 142 0.58 -7.66 7.16
N MET A 143 0.96 -8.03 5.93
CA MET A 143 2.12 -7.51 5.21
C MET A 143 1.79 -7.39 3.72
N ILE A 144 2.14 -6.26 3.11
CA ILE A 144 2.11 -6.14 1.64
C ILE A 144 3.39 -6.73 1.08
N ILE A 145 3.24 -7.65 0.11
CA ILE A 145 4.35 -8.28 -0.59
C ILE A 145 4.26 -8.03 -2.09
N GLU A 146 5.35 -7.52 -2.66
CA GLU A 146 5.52 -7.25 -4.09
C GLU A 146 6.49 -8.25 -4.71
N PHE A 147 6.24 -8.63 -5.96
CA PHE A 147 7.13 -9.44 -6.78
C PHE A 147 7.56 -8.69 -8.05
N SER A 148 8.58 -9.22 -8.76
CA SER A 148 8.90 -8.72 -10.09
C SER A 148 7.73 -8.97 -11.04
N ALA A 149 7.47 -8.04 -11.96
CA ALA A 149 6.44 -8.20 -12.98
C ALA A 149 6.60 -9.48 -13.83
N MET A 150 7.82 -9.97 -13.98
CA MET A 150 8.16 -11.17 -14.76
C MET A 150 8.20 -12.45 -13.91
N THR A 151 7.86 -12.37 -12.62
CA THR A 151 7.87 -13.53 -11.73
C THR A 151 6.86 -14.59 -12.19
N ASP A 152 7.26 -15.85 -12.14
CA ASP A 152 6.39 -17.00 -12.38
C ASP A 152 5.48 -17.27 -11.17
N ILE A 153 4.42 -18.03 -11.40
CA ILE A 153 3.40 -18.32 -10.38
C ILE A 153 3.95 -19.14 -9.20
N ASP A 154 4.90 -20.03 -9.45
CA ASP A 154 5.45 -20.90 -8.39
C ASP A 154 6.33 -20.11 -7.43
N THR A 155 7.03 -19.09 -7.93
CA THR A 155 7.75 -18.13 -7.08
C THR A 155 6.80 -17.28 -6.25
N ILE A 156 5.65 -16.86 -6.79
CA ILE A 156 4.60 -16.15 -6.02
C ILE A 156 4.05 -17.06 -4.93
N ARG A 157 3.70 -18.31 -5.24
CA ARG A 157 3.24 -19.31 -4.27
C ARG A 157 4.26 -19.54 -3.15
N ARG A 158 5.55 -19.64 -3.49
CA ARG A 158 6.63 -19.77 -2.51
C ARG A 158 6.68 -18.56 -1.59
N GLY A 159 6.66 -17.34 -2.13
CA GLY A 159 6.66 -16.12 -1.34
C GLY A 159 5.49 -16.01 -0.38
N ILE A 160 4.30 -16.45 -0.78
CA ILE A 160 3.12 -16.55 0.09
C ILE A 160 3.37 -17.55 1.22
N SER A 161 3.93 -18.73 0.92
CA SER A 161 4.26 -19.75 1.92
C SER A 161 5.31 -19.24 2.92
N ASP A 162 6.34 -18.56 2.43
CA ASP A 162 7.41 -17.97 3.27
C ASP A 162 6.84 -16.89 4.20
N CYS A 163 5.88 -16.07 3.73
CA CYS A 163 5.16 -15.13 4.60
C CYS A 163 4.46 -15.84 5.76
N PHE A 164 3.69 -16.92 5.47
CA PHE A 164 3.00 -17.67 6.52
C PHE A 164 3.95 -18.34 7.49
N MET A 165 5.04 -18.93 6.99
CA MET A 165 6.07 -19.54 7.85
C MET A 165 6.75 -18.52 8.76
N SER A 166 6.86 -17.26 8.30
CA SER A 166 7.41 -16.14 9.09
C SER A 166 6.35 -15.46 9.98
N GLY A 167 5.14 -16.00 10.06
CA GLY A 167 4.06 -15.50 10.93
C GLY A 167 3.29 -14.30 10.38
N PHE A 168 3.40 -14.03 9.06
CA PHE A 168 2.69 -12.95 8.39
C PHE A 168 1.51 -13.44 7.56
N GLN A 169 0.52 -12.58 7.43
CA GLN A 169 -0.61 -12.72 6.55
C GLN A 169 -0.36 -11.88 5.28
N PRO A 170 -0.08 -12.50 4.11
CA PRO A 170 0.28 -11.75 2.92
C PRO A 170 -0.90 -11.05 2.26
N ILE A 171 -0.70 -9.80 1.86
CA ILE A 171 -1.49 -9.05 0.89
C ILE A 171 -0.63 -8.94 -0.36
N VAL A 172 -0.96 -9.67 -1.42
CA VAL A 172 -0.19 -9.63 -2.68
C VAL A 172 -0.52 -8.34 -3.42
N ALA A 173 0.50 -7.49 -3.61
CA ALA A 173 0.37 -6.16 -4.19
C ALA A 173 0.10 -6.23 -5.70
N HIS A 174 -0.75 -5.33 -6.21
CA HIS A 174 -0.99 -5.04 -7.63
C HIS A 174 -0.82 -6.25 -8.57
N VAL A 175 -1.55 -7.34 -8.25
CA VAL A 175 -1.43 -8.64 -8.93
C VAL A 175 -1.60 -8.56 -10.45
N GLU A 176 -2.34 -7.58 -10.93
CA GLU A 176 -2.56 -7.32 -12.35
C GLU A 176 -1.32 -6.82 -13.09
N ARG A 177 -0.21 -6.58 -12.39
CA ARG A 177 1.09 -6.21 -12.98
C ARG A 177 1.98 -7.43 -13.26
N TYR A 178 1.64 -8.61 -12.72
CA TYR A 178 2.41 -9.83 -12.97
C TYR A 178 1.99 -10.46 -14.29
N VAL A 179 2.96 -10.68 -15.17
CA VAL A 179 2.71 -11.18 -16.54
C VAL A 179 2.00 -12.54 -16.51
N CYS A 180 2.31 -13.43 -15.56
CA CYS A 180 1.63 -14.72 -15.41
C CYS A 180 0.13 -14.53 -15.12
N ILE A 181 -0.23 -13.60 -14.24
CA ILE A 181 -1.63 -13.29 -13.89
C ILE A 181 -2.37 -12.58 -15.02
N VAL A 182 -1.69 -11.67 -15.75
CA VAL A 182 -2.29 -11.01 -16.92
C VAL A 182 -2.65 -12.02 -18.01
N LYS A 183 -1.81 -13.06 -18.19
CA LYS A 183 -2.05 -14.16 -19.15
C LYS A 183 -3.16 -15.08 -18.70
N ASP A 184 -3.19 -15.44 -17.42
CA ASP A 184 -4.21 -16.30 -16.80
C ASP A 184 -4.67 -15.75 -15.45
N PRO A 185 -5.72 -14.90 -15.43
CA PRO A 185 -6.25 -14.32 -14.20
C PRO A 185 -6.86 -15.34 -13.22
N LEU A 186 -7.17 -16.57 -13.66
CA LEU A 186 -7.75 -17.59 -12.79
C LEU A 186 -6.73 -18.19 -11.81
N LEU A 187 -5.42 -18.02 -12.06
CA LEU A 187 -4.36 -18.38 -11.13
C LEU A 187 -4.52 -17.68 -9.75
N ILE A 188 -5.27 -16.58 -9.68
CA ILE A 188 -5.58 -15.91 -8.41
C ILE A 188 -6.42 -16.79 -7.48
N ALA A 189 -7.25 -17.69 -8.01
CA ALA A 189 -8.01 -18.62 -7.17
C ALA A 189 -7.08 -19.44 -6.27
N ASP A 190 -5.99 -19.99 -6.82
CA ASP A 190 -5.01 -20.77 -6.07
C ASP A 190 -4.35 -19.95 -4.96
N LEU A 191 -3.97 -18.68 -5.27
CA LEU A 191 -3.33 -17.81 -4.27
C LEU A 191 -4.28 -17.48 -3.11
N ARG A 192 -5.57 -17.33 -3.41
CA ARG A 192 -6.62 -17.13 -2.40
C ARG A 192 -6.89 -18.40 -1.58
N GLU A 193 -6.88 -19.58 -2.20
CA GLU A 193 -6.97 -20.86 -1.50
C GLU A 193 -5.81 -21.09 -0.55
N MET A 194 -4.60 -20.59 -0.89
CA MET A 194 -3.47 -20.54 0.03
C MET A 194 -3.67 -19.57 1.18
N GLY A 195 -4.71 -18.72 1.15
CA GLY A 195 -5.03 -17.74 2.18
C GLY A 195 -4.49 -16.32 1.95
N ALA A 196 -3.88 -16.03 0.81
CA ALA A 196 -3.41 -14.69 0.48
C ALA A 196 -4.57 -13.74 0.17
N TYR A 197 -4.45 -12.47 0.57
CA TYR A 197 -5.32 -11.39 0.12
C TYR A 197 -4.76 -10.76 -1.15
N ILE A 198 -5.68 -10.27 -1.99
CA ILE A 198 -5.38 -9.77 -3.34
C ILE A 198 -5.65 -8.28 -3.42
N GLN A 199 -4.60 -7.50 -3.77
CA GLN A 199 -4.72 -6.07 -4.02
C GLN A 199 -4.47 -5.76 -5.50
N ILE A 200 -5.28 -4.86 -6.07
CA ILE A 200 -5.11 -4.27 -7.40
C ILE A 200 -5.04 -2.75 -7.33
N ASN A 201 -4.48 -2.12 -8.35
CA ASN A 201 -4.37 -0.67 -8.44
C ASN A 201 -5.61 -0.03 -9.07
N ALA A 202 -5.99 1.15 -8.55
CA ALA A 202 -7.14 1.92 -9.05
C ALA A 202 -6.95 2.39 -10.50
N ASP A 203 -5.73 2.79 -10.89
CA ASP A 203 -5.40 3.22 -12.25
C ASP A 203 -5.53 2.07 -13.27
N SER A 204 -5.25 0.82 -12.87
CA SER A 204 -5.43 -0.37 -13.68
C SER A 204 -6.91 -0.62 -14.00
N ILE A 205 -7.82 -0.36 -13.05
CA ILE A 205 -9.28 -0.41 -13.27
C ILE A 205 -9.68 0.58 -14.36
N MET A 206 -9.10 1.77 -14.32
CA MET A 206 -9.37 2.83 -15.31
C MET A 206 -8.70 2.55 -16.66
N GLY A 207 -7.73 1.64 -16.72
CA GLY A 207 -7.07 1.18 -17.95
C GLY A 207 -5.82 1.97 -18.32
N VAL A 208 -5.23 2.68 -17.37
CA VAL A 208 -3.97 3.43 -17.56
C VAL A 208 -2.85 2.48 -17.99
N ASN A 209 -2.82 1.26 -17.46
CA ASN A 209 -1.78 0.25 -17.72
C ASN A 209 -2.03 -0.60 -18.98
N GLY A 210 -2.93 -0.16 -19.86
CA GLY A 210 -3.18 -0.76 -21.15
C GLY A 210 -4.31 -1.80 -21.19
N PRO A 211 -4.68 -2.25 -22.42
CA PRO A 211 -5.89 -3.04 -22.62
C PRO A 211 -5.81 -4.45 -22.04
N GLN A 212 -4.64 -5.08 -22.01
CA GLN A 212 -4.46 -6.42 -21.47
C GLN A 212 -4.64 -6.44 -19.95
N VAL A 213 -4.00 -5.50 -19.25
CA VAL A 213 -4.17 -5.31 -17.81
C VAL A 213 -5.62 -4.98 -17.47
N LYS A 214 -6.25 -4.10 -18.24
CA LYS A 214 -7.68 -3.78 -18.07
C LYS A 214 -8.60 -5.00 -18.24
N LYS A 215 -8.29 -5.90 -19.18
CA LYS A 215 -9.02 -7.16 -19.37
C LYS A 215 -8.84 -8.09 -18.18
N CYS A 216 -7.60 -8.24 -17.69
CA CYS A 216 -7.28 -9.00 -16.49
C CYS A 216 -8.07 -8.47 -15.28
N VAL A 217 -7.95 -7.18 -14.96
CA VAL A 217 -8.67 -6.53 -13.86
C VAL A 217 -10.18 -6.73 -13.94
N LYS A 218 -10.79 -6.62 -15.13
CA LYS A 218 -12.22 -6.90 -15.31
C LYS A 218 -12.58 -8.33 -14.96
N LYS A 219 -11.73 -9.29 -15.28
CA LYS A 219 -11.93 -10.71 -14.93
C LYS A 219 -11.83 -10.89 -13.41
N LEU A 220 -10.77 -10.34 -12.77
CA LEU A 220 -10.59 -10.42 -11.33
C LEU A 220 -11.77 -9.82 -10.54
N LEU A 221 -12.28 -8.67 -10.98
CA LEU A 221 -13.45 -8.02 -10.37
C LEU A 221 -14.75 -8.81 -10.60
N SER A 222 -14.92 -9.46 -11.77
CA SER A 222 -16.12 -10.25 -12.06
C SER A 222 -16.18 -11.57 -11.30
N GLU A 223 -15.03 -12.12 -10.91
CA GLU A 223 -14.91 -13.31 -10.06
C GLU A 223 -14.87 -12.97 -8.56
N GLU A 224 -14.96 -11.69 -8.20
CA GLU A 224 -14.82 -11.21 -6.81
C GLU A 224 -13.51 -11.67 -6.13
N PHE A 225 -12.43 -11.77 -6.92
CA PHE A 225 -11.11 -12.18 -6.43
C PHE A 225 -10.33 -11.07 -5.74
N VAL A 226 -10.81 -9.83 -5.81
CA VAL A 226 -10.12 -8.64 -5.28
C VAL A 226 -10.56 -8.40 -3.85
N ASP A 227 -9.59 -8.30 -2.95
CA ASP A 227 -9.83 -7.96 -1.54
C ASP A 227 -9.60 -6.47 -1.27
N PHE A 228 -8.66 -5.83 -2.00
CA PHE A 228 -8.32 -4.41 -1.83
C PHE A 228 -8.09 -3.72 -3.17
N VAL A 229 -8.51 -2.46 -3.23
CA VAL A 229 -8.09 -1.51 -4.26
C VAL A 229 -7.30 -0.40 -3.58
N ALA A 230 -6.10 -0.10 -4.09
CA ALA A 230 -5.24 0.95 -3.58
C ALA A 230 -4.73 1.85 -4.70
N SER A 231 -4.13 2.99 -4.35
CA SER A 231 -3.66 3.94 -5.36
C SER A 231 -2.30 3.58 -5.93
N ASP A 232 -1.42 3.02 -5.12
CA ASP A 232 0.01 2.86 -5.43
C ASP A 232 0.62 4.19 -5.90
N ALA A 233 0.19 5.29 -5.25
CA ALA A 233 0.51 6.65 -5.66
C ALA A 233 1.96 7.01 -5.37
N HIS A 234 2.64 7.63 -6.35
CA HIS A 234 4.04 8.05 -6.24
C HIS A 234 4.22 9.55 -6.50
N ASN A 235 3.25 10.19 -7.15
CA ASN A 235 3.37 11.59 -7.55
C ASN A 235 2.00 12.25 -7.80
N LEU A 236 2.05 13.54 -8.13
CA LEU A 236 0.87 14.38 -8.38
C LEU A 236 0.36 14.32 -9.83
N THR A 237 1.01 13.58 -10.72
CA THR A 237 0.75 13.64 -12.17
C THR A 237 0.31 12.31 -12.77
N SER A 238 1.21 11.34 -12.89
CA SER A 238 0.97 10.07 -13.57
C SER A 238 0.45 8.96 -12.65
N ARG A 239 0.96 8.90 -11.39
CA ARG A 239 0.55 7.94 -10.37
C ARG A 239 -0.07 8.68 -9.18
N LYS A 240 -1.29 9.21 -9.41
CA LYS A 240 -2.00 10.07 -8.46
C LYS A 240 -2.69 9.27 -7.36
N PRO A 241 -2.86 9.84 -6.16
CA PRO A 241 -3.58 9.21 -5.05
C PRO A 241 -5.12 9.36 -5.18
N ILE A 242 -5.69 8.92 -6.30
CA ILE A 242 -7.13 9.07 -6.60
C ILE A 242 -7.79 7.72 -6.73
N LEU A 243 -8.69 7.40 -5.80
CA LEU A 243 -9.48 6.16 -5.80
C LEU A 243 -10.91 6.36 -6.31
N SER A 244 -11.43 7.59 -6.32
CA SER A 244 -12.85 7.89 -6.54
C SER A 244 -13.38 7.41 -7.90
N GLU A 245 -12.61 7.58 -8.97
CA GLU A 245 -13.06 7.16 -10.31
C GLU A 245 -13.18 5.63 -10.41
N ALA A 246 -12.22 4.91 -9.83
CA ALA A 246 -12.24 3.45 -9.78
C ALA A 246 -13.39 2.95 -8.89
N ARG A 247 -13.62 3.58 -7.71
CA ARG A 247 -14.77 3.30 -6.85
C ARG A 247 -16.08 3.46 -7.60
N ASP A 248 -16.28 4.58 -8.29
CA ASP A 248 -17.52 4.89 -9.03
C ASP A 248 -17.76 3.86 -10.15
N TYR A 249 -16.69 3.45 -10.84
CA TYR A 249 -16.75 2.41 -11.85
C TYR A 249 -17.17 1.05 -11.26
N VAL A 250 -16.51 0.63 -10.16
CA VAL A 250 -16.79 -0.66 -9.51
C VAL A 250 -18.20 -0.65 -8.93
N SER A 251 -18.60 0.40 -8.19
CA SER A 251 -19.95 0.53 -7.63
C SER A 251 -21.03 0.43 -8.70
N LYS A 252 -20.81 1.05 -9.86
CA LYS A 252 -21.77 1.04 -10.96
C LYS A 252 -21.88 -0.33 -11.62
N LYS A 253 -20.76 -1.03 -11.77
CA LYS A 253 -20.67 -2.23 -12.62
C LYS A 253 -20.80 -3.53 -11.83
N TYR A 254 -20.26 -3.56 -10.62
CA TYR A 254 -20.18 -4.78 -9.80
C TYR A 254 -20.95 -4.67 -8.47
N GLY A 255 -21.59 -3.53 -8.21
CA GLY A 255 -22.41 -3.29 -7.03
C GLY A 255 -21.70 -2.50 -5.94
N GLU A 256 -22.52 -1.73 -5.19
CA GLU A 256 -22.00 -0.82 -4.16
C GLU A 256 -21.44 -1.55 -2.94
N ILE A 257 -22.06 -2.68 -2.56
CA ILE A 257 -21.60 -3.49 -1.42
C ILE A 257 -20.20 -4.04 -1.69
N TYR A 258 -19.96 -4.59 -2.89
CA TYR A 258 -18.64 -5.08 -3.26
C TYR A 258 -17.61 -3.94 -3.31
N ALA A 259 -17.96 -2.81 -3.92
CA ALA A 259 -17.10 -1.63 -3.92
C ALA A 259 -16.77 -1.17 -2.49
N GLN A 260 -17.74 -1.08 -1.60
CA GLN A 260 -17.52 -0.69 -0.22
C GLN A 260 -16.59 -1.66 0.52
N ASN A 261 -16.69 -2.96 0.22
CA ASN A 261 -15.81 -3.96 0.82
C ASN A 261 -14.35 -3.75 0.39
N ILE A 262 -14.08 -3.65 -0.91
CA ILE A 262 -12.69 -3.62 -1.43
C ILE A 262 -12.01 -2.24 -1.31
N PHE A 263 -12.78 -1.14 -1.19
CA PHE A 263 -12.23 0.20 -0.99
C PHE A 263 -12.24 0.66 0.47
N ARG A 264 -12.87 -0.09 1.40
CA ARG A 264 -13.01 0.32 2.79
C ARG A 264 -13.06 -0.83 3.80
N ASN A 265 -14.14 -1.64 3.78
CA ASN A 265 -14.49 -2.49 4.91
C ASN A 265 -13.45 -3.55 5.21
N ASN A 266 -12.87 -4.15 4.17
CA ASN A 266 -11.81 -5.16 4.32
C ASN A 266 -10.59 -4.54 5.00
N ALA A 267 -10.18 -3.32 4.59
CA ALA A 267 -9.06 -2.62 5.19
C ALA A 267 -9.31 -2.29 6.67
N ILE A 268 -10.48 -1.73 7.00
CA ILE A 268 -10.85 -1.41 8.38
C ILE A 268 -10.81 -2.66 9.26
N LYS A 269 -11.38 -3.77 8.78
CA LYS A 269 -11.44 -5.02 9.52
C LYS A 269 -10.07 -5.66 9.69
N LEU A 270 -9.30 -5.78 8.59
CA LEU A 270 -8.05 -6.53 8.56
C LEU A 270 -6.91 -5.80 9.26
N LEU A 271 -6.84 -4.49 9.07
CA LEU A 271 -5.76 -3.65 9.60
C LEU A 271 -6.14 -3.01 10.94
N VAL A 272 -7.31 -3.36 11.50
CA VAL A 272 -7.79 -2.85 12.80
C VAL A 272 -7.74 -1.32 12.85
N LEU A 273 -8.13 -0.67 11.75
CA LEU A 273 -8.18 0.78 11.69
C LEU A 273 -9.36 1.30 12.53
N GLU A 274 -9.18 2.44 13.18
CA GLU A 274 -10.26 3.09 13.92
C GLU A 274 -11.47 3.35 13.01
N LYS A 275 -12.69 3.17 13.56
CA LYS A 275 -13.95 3.32 12.80
C LYS A 275 -14.26 4.77 12.47
#